data_ffc495064747c0b864f072f250229973
#
_entry.id   ffc495064747c0b864f072f250229973
#
_cell.length_a   1.000
_cell.length_b   1.000
_cell.length_c   1.000
_cell.angle_alpha   90.00
_cell.angle_beta   90.00
_cell.angle_gamma   90.00
#
_symmetry.space_group_name_H-M   'P 1'
#
loop_
_entity.id
_entity.type
_entity.pdbx_description
1 polymer ?
#
loop_
_entity_poly.entity_id
_entity_poly.type
_entity_poly.pdbx_seq_one_letter_code
_entity_poly.pdbx_strand_id
1 'polypeptide(L)'
;MKRKTALFLSVLFLFLSILQGSFSEALSTDMIPQPTLSPDAEKYDPDHPEDLSADQLYAASAILISAETGEVIFEKDPDTIRFPASTTKMLTVLLGIMMVDDVYQTVTVSESAVALPSDSSTMHLQAGEEIRFIDVLYGTMLLSGNDGANVIAETVSGSIYRFVDLMNETAAAFGCENTHFANPHGYHDEQHYSTARDLAIIARHAMQEDLFREIASSVSWTIPRTNTQRARTMTTKSRYMIEGTEDNPNKYYYPYAVGIKTGSHSMSGYCFAGAAEKDHVLLISVVLFTGDRARWADTIKLMDYGFSQYMSVTPMDLYNMNPITIETSNYSTSDMNRGKIQLVCQPQDSSVSPRIVATKAEIKRMAENLTSTVLIQYTRDFAAPVQAGETVGTMTYFPSYGDPVVYSLNASRTVSKRENAPKTLEEIIAETKADPNPFPPLSFNLVMVFLTPILLLAAFVSVFFLIRRRQKSRRMKTPRPGRRYVK
;
A
#
# COMPACT_ATOMS: atom_id res chain seq x y z
N MET A 1 76.42 -7.76 38.92
CA MET A 1 75.54 -7.23 37.88
C MET A 1 74.40 -8.20 37.47
N LYS A 2 74.61 -9.51 37.41
CA LYS A 2 73.62 -10.48 36.92
C LYS A 2 72.34 -10.66 37.80
N ARG A 3 72.36 -10.39 39.11
CA ARG A 3 71.21 -10.51 39.98
C ARG A 3 70.25 -9.32 39.96
N LYS A 4 70.67 -8.12 39.61
CA LYS A 4 69.86 -6.91 39.51
C LYS A 4 69.06 -6.86 38.18
N THR A 5 69.59 -7.42 37.10
CA THR A 5 68.99 -7.54 35.80
C THR A 5 67.85 -8.60 35.79
N ALA A 6 68.05 -9.70 36.53
CA ALA A 6 67.02 -10.73 36.64
C ALA A 6 65.77 -10.25 37.44
N LEU A 7 65.99 -9.43 38.49
CA LEU A 7 64.87 -8.88 39.29
C LEU A 7 64.11 -7.81 38.50
N PHE A 8 64.77 -7.02 37.66
CA PHE A 8 64.16 -6.00 36.81
C PHE A 8 63.30 -6.65 35.69
N LEU A 9 63.78 -7.73 35.08
CA LEU A 9 63.05 -8.50 34.08
C LEU A 9 61.85 -9.22 34.68
N SER A 10 61.93 -9.77 35.91
CA SER A 10 60.79 -10.41 36.57
C SER A 10 59.70 -9.40 36.99
N VAL A 11 60.13 -8.20 37.44
CA VAL A 11 59.12 -7.14 37.76
C VAL A 11 58.47 -6.57 36.49
N LEU A 12 59.21 -6.45 35.37
CA LEU A 12 58.70 -6.02 34.09
C LEU A 12 57.69 -7.07 33.51
N PHE A 13 58.00 -8.38 33.66
CA PHE A 13 57.12 -9.46 33.26
C PHE A 13 55.83 -9.51 34.12
N LEU A 14 55.96 -9.25 35.42
CA LEU A 14 54.79 -9.17 36.31
C LEU A 14 53.90 -7.95 36.00
N PHE A 15 54.53 -6.81 35.64
CA PHE A 15 53.77 -5.62 35.21
C PHE A 15 53.08 -5.81 33.83
N LEU A 16 53.73 -6.49 32.86
CA LEU A 16 53.13 -6.82 31.60
C LEU A 16 51.97 -7.84 31.74
N SER A 17 52.11 -8.82 32.64
CA SER A 17 51.01 -9.78 32.89
C SER A 17 49.83 -9.15 33.65
N ILE A 18 50.04 -8.15 34.49
CA ILE A 18 48.99 -7.39 35.17
C ILE A 18 48.31 -6.46 34.16
N LEU A 19 49.04 -5.83 33.19
CA LEU A 19 48.43 -5.06 32.12
C LEU A 19 47.64 -5.93 31.11
N GLN A 20 48.11 -7.14 30.81
CA GLN A 20 47.36 -8.06 29.95
C GLN A 20 46.14 -8.65 30.65
N GLY A 21 46.16 -8.88 31.97
CA GLY A 21 44.97 -9.28 32.73
C GLY A 21 43.91 -8.20 32.84
N SER A 22 44.29 -6.92 32.90
CA SER A 22 43.38 -5.78 32.99
C SER A 22 42.75 -5.37 31.64
N PHE A 23 43.35 -5.77 30.53
CA PHE A 23 42.78 -5.51 29.18
C PHE A 23 41.90 -6.66 28.66
N SER A 24 41.93 -7.84 29.30
CA SER A 24 41.12 -8.99 28.88
C SER A 24 39.72 -9.02 29.53
N GLU A 25 39.46 -8.22 30.56
CA GLU A 25 38.12 -8.14 31.19
C GLU A 25 37.24 -6.99 30.66
N ALA A 26 37.73 -6.17 29.73
CA ALA A 26 37.01 -5.01 29.22
C ALA A 26 36.26 -5.24 27.89
N LEU A 27 36.22 -6.48 27.41
CA LEU A 27 35.39 -6.89 26.28
C LEU A 27 34.43 -8.01 26.73
N SER A 28 33.61 -7.72 27.75
CA SER A 28 32.42 -8.51 27.97
C SER A 28 31.44 -8.17 26.85
N THR A 29 31.02 -9.21 26.13
CA THR A 29 30.02 -9.15 25.07
C THR A 29 28.64 -8.69 25.58
N ASP A 30 28.53 -8.25 26.83
CA ASP A 30 27.29 -7.89 27.51
C ASP A 30 26.89 -6.41 27.40
N MET A 31 27.60 -5.59 26.63
CA MET A 31 27.32 -4.17 26.47
C MET A 31 26.86 -3.74 25.07
N ILE A 32 26.30 -4.65 24.26
CA ILE A 32 25.51 -4.22 23.12
C ILE A 32 24.19 -3.73 23.71
N PRO A 33 23.83 -2.43 23.55
CA PRO A 33 22.54 -1.94 23.99
C PRO A 33 21.47 -2.75 23.27
N GLN A 34 20.87 -3.70 23.98
CA GLN A 34 19.65 -4.33 23.46
C GLN A 34 18.60 -3.23 23.40
N PRO A 35 17.82 -3.14 22.30
CA PRO A 35 16.72 -2.20 22.25
C PRO A 35 15.84 -2.46 23.48
N THR A 36 15.65 -1.45 24.31
CA THR A 36 14.74 -1.53 25.44
C THR A 36 13.35 -1.66 24.82
N LEU A 37 12.77 -2.87 24.90
CA LEU A 37 11.43 -3.11 24.39
C LEU A 37 10.49 -2.16 25.13
N SER A 38 9.77 -1.32 24.39
CA SER A 38 8.75 -0.48 24.98
C SER A 38 7.68 -1.37 25.62
N PRO A 39 7.35 -1.19 26.92
CA PRO A 39 6.24 -1.92 27.55
C PRO A 39 4.89 -1.70 26.85
N ASP A 40 4.76 -0.62 26.12
CA ASP A 40 3.55 -0.23 25.42
C ASP A 40 3.44 -0.87 24.02
N ALA A 41 4.53 -1.47 23.51
CA ALA A 41 4.51 -2.18 22.24
C ALA A 41 3.54 -3.38 22.21
N GLU A 42 3.22 -3.96 23.37
CA GLU A 42 2.23 -5.04 23.50
C GLU A 42 0.77 -4.51 23.56
N LYS A 43 0.56 -3.19 23.67
CA LYS A 43 -0.78 -2.57 23.76
C LYS A 43 -1.39 -2.24 22.41
N TYR A 44 -0.71 -2.56 21.30
CA TYR A 44 -1.26 -2.36 19.96
C TYR A 44 -2.53 -3.18 19.77
N ASP A 45 -3.59 -2.53 19.31
CA ASP A 45 -4.85 -3.16 18.95
C ASP A 45 -4.94 -3.31 17.42
N PRO A 46 -4.89 -4.54 16.87
CA PRO A 46 -4.99 -4.76 15.43
C PRO A 46 -6.39 -4.46 14.85
N ASP A 47 -7.42 -4.40 15.69
CA ASP A 47 -8.78 -4.03 15.27
C ASP A 47 -8.94 -2.51 15.11
N HIS A 48 -8.01 -1.72 15.68
CA HIS A 48 -7.94 -0.26 15.60
C HIS A 48 -6.54 0.21 15.17
N PRO A 49 -6.08 -0.16 13.95
CA PRO A 49 -4.73 0.18 13.48
C PRO A 49 -4.51 1.70 13.33
N GLU A 50 -5.58 2.48 13.18
CA GLU A 50 -5.53 3.94 13.10
C GLU A 50 -5.03 4.63 14.38
N ASP A 51 -5.06 3.94 15.52
CA ASP A 51 -4.63 4.45 16.82
C ASP A 51 -3.15 4.14 17.14
N LEU A 52 -2.35 3.67 16.15
CA LEU A 52 -0.93 3.36 16.34
C LEU A 52 -0.16 4.58 16.82
N SER A 53 0.57 4.43 17.91
CA SER A 53 1.49 5.42 18.47
C SER A 53 2.95 4.94 18.44
N ALA A 54 3.90 5.87 18.52
CA ALA A 54 5.32 5.55 18.46
C ALA A 54 5.77 4.60 19.58
N ASP A 55 5.18 4.70 20.76
CA ASP A 55 5.50 3.85 21.92
C ASP A 55 5.06 2.39 21.72
N GLN A 56 4.15 2.13 20.79
CA GLN A 56 3.70 0.79 20.43
C GLN A 56 4.63 0.07 19.44
N LEU A 57 5.71 0.73 18.99
CA LEU A 57 6.75 0.11 18.17
C LEU A 57 7.94 -0.30 19.05
N TYR A 58 8.46 -1.51 18.81
CA TYR A 58 9.68 -2.03 19.43
C TYR A 58 10.95 -1.39 18.87
N ALA A 59 10.92 -1.00 17.59
CA ALA A 59 12.05 -0.40 16.91
C ALA A 59 12.45 0.93 17.56
N ALA A 60 13.75 1.18 17.66
CA ALA A 60 14.27 2.45 18.16
C ALA A 60 14.08 3.59 17.15
N SER A 61 14.14 3.27 15.84
CA SER A 61 13.83 4.22 14.78
C SER A 61 12.94 3.54 13.75
N ALA A 62 11.90 4.26 13.31
CA ALA A 62 10.95 3.76 12.32
C ALA A 62 10.38 4.87 11.45
N ILE A 63 10.02 4.53 10.23
CA ILE A 63 9.30 5.41 9.31
C ILE A 63 8.37 4.58 8.42
N LEU A 64 7.25 5.18 8.03
CA LEU A 64 6.36 4.70 7.00
C LEU A 64 6.11 5.82 6.00
N ILE A 65 6.26 5.53 4.72
CA ILE A 65 6.02 6.50 3.64
C ILE A 65 5.11 5.92 2.57
N SER A 66 4.43 6.82 1.84
CA SER A 66 3.83 6.50 0.54
C SER A 66 4.95 6.33 -0.49
N ALA A 67 4.99 5.20 -1.19
CA ALA A 67 5.97 4.99 -2.25
C ALA A 67 5.76 5.93 -3.45
N GLU A 68 4.51 6.30 -3.74
CA GLU A 68 4.16 7.18 -4.85
C GLU A 68 4.60 8.62 -4.58
N THR A 69 4.18 9.20 -3.45
CA THR A 69 4.41 10.61 -3.15
C THR A 69 5.68 10.89 -2.36
N GLY A 70 6.19 9.91 -1.60
CA GLY A 70 7.25 10.09 -0.61
C GLY A 70 6.76 10.73 0.69
N GLU A 71 5.46 10.98 0.82
CA GLU A 71 4.87 11.55 2.03
C GLU A 71 5.10 10.65 3.24
N VAL A 72 5.52 11.26 4.35
CA VAL A 72 5.70 10.56 5.62
C VAL A 72 4.34 10.37 6.29
N ILE A 73 3.96 9.12 6.49
CA ILE A 73 2.68 8.71 7.08
C ILE A 73 2.81 8.49 8.59
N PHE A 74 3.96 7.95 9.00
CA PHE A 74 4.27 7.68 10.40
C PHE A 74 5.77 7.75 10.62
N GLU A 75 6.21 8.23 11.78
CA GLU A 75 7.62 8.26 12.12
C GLU A 75 7.88 8.12 13.64
N LYS A 76 9.03 7.53 13.96
CA LYS A 76 9.59 7.42 15.30
C LYS A 76 11.11 7.57 15.21
N ASP A 77 11.67 8.64 15.74
CA ASP A 77 13.11 8.92 15.71
C ASP A 77 13.75 8.62 14.33
N PRO A 78 13.15 9.10 13.20
CA PRO A 78 13.51 8.66 11.86
C PRO A 78 14.90 9.14 11.43
N ASP A 79 15.42 10.23 12.01
CA ASP A 79 16.67 10.90 11.64
C ASP A 79 17.85 10.53 12.56
N THR A 80 17.62 9.67 13.55
CA THR A 80 18.69 9.16 14.40
C THR A 80 19.60 8.24 13.59
N ILE A 81 20.92 8.55 13.60
CA ILE A 81 21.95 7.76 12.94
C ILE A 81 21.98 6.35 13.53
N ARG A 82 21.92 5.35 12.66
CA ARG A 82 21.94 3.92 12.99
C ARG A 82 22.83 3.17 12.00
N PHE A 83 23.24 1.96 12.38
CA PHE A 83 23.89 1.04 11.46
C PHE A 83 22.84 0.32 10.62
N PRO A 84 22.86 0.46 9.28
CA PRO A 84 21.82 -0.11 8.40
C PRO A 84 21.96 -1.61 8.22
N ALA A 85 23.11 -2.20 8.50
CA ALA A 85 23.46 -3.57 8.15
C ALA A 85 23.12 -3.87 6.67
N SER A 86 22.66 -5.07 6.38
CA SER A 86 22.39 -5.50 4.99
C SER A 86 21.23 -4.80 4.29
N THR A 87 20.51 -3.84 4.91
CA THR A 87 19.57 -2.98 4.17
C THR A 87 20.30 -2.09 3.16
N THR A 88 21.63 -1.85 3.36
CA THR A 88 22.55 -1.25 2.40
C THR A 88 22.42 -1.83 0.99
N LYS A 89 22.18 -3.15 0.88
CA LYS A 89 22.10 -3.85 -0.41
C LYS A 89 20.97 -3.39 -1.31
N MET A 90 20.01 -2.63 -0.79
CA MET A 90 18.99 -1.99 -1.63
C MET A 90 19.64 -1.05 -2.65
N LEU A 91 20.53 -0.18 -2.20
CA LEU A 91 21.25 0.72 -3.11
C LEU A 91 22.23 -0.03 -4.01
N THR A 92 22.91 -1.04 -3.48
CA THR A 92 23.85 -1.86 -4.25
C THR A 92 23.19 -2.54 -5.43
N VAL A 93 22.01 -3.19 -5.21
CA VAL A 93 21.26 -3.88 -6.26
C VAL A 93 20.63 -2.86 -7.22
N LEU A 94 20.11 -1.75 -6.71
CA LEU A 94 19.58 -0.66 -7.55
C LEU A 94 20.66 -0.15 -8.52
N LEU A 95 21.86 0.16 -8.03
CA LEU A 95 22.97 0.61 -8.87
C LEU A 95 23.40 -0.47 -9.87
N GLY A 96 23.38 -1.75 -9.47
CA GLY A 96 23.63 -2.87 -10.38
C GLY A 96 22.64 -2.90 -11.54
N ILE A 97 21.35 -2.63 -11.29
CA ILE A 97 20.32 -2.59 -12.31
C ILE A 97 20.46 -1.38 -13.22
N MET A 98 20.71 -0.20 -12.63
CA MET A 98 20.74 1.07 -13.37
C MET A 98 21.98 1.24 -14.24
N MET A 99 23.12 0.66 -13.84
CA MET A 99 24.43 0.94 -14.43
C MET A 99 24.94 -0.16 -15.36
N VAL A 100 24.28 -1.29 -15.44
CA VAL A 100 24.67 -2.43 -16.29
C VAL A 100 23.72 -2.54 -17.46
N ASP A 101 24.22 -2.40 -18.69
CA ASP A 101 23.41 -2.42 -19.91
C ASP A 101 22.70 -3.76 -20.16
N ASP A 102 23.35 -4.88 -19.83
CA ASP A 102 22.77 -6.22 -19.96
C ASP A 102 22.88 -6.97 -18.62
N VAL A 103 21.80 -7.01 -17.87
CA VAL A 103 21.71 -7.73 -16.59
C VAL A 103 21.78 -9.27 -16.76
N TYR A 104 21.65 -9.79 -17.98
CA TYR A 104 21.79 -11.22 -18.28
C TYR A 104 23.21 -11.62 -18.70
N GLN A 105 24.13 -10.67 -18.83
CA GLN A 105 25.52 -10.96 -19.14
C GLN A 105 26.13 -11.92 -18.12
N THR A 106 27.13 -12.69 -18.57
CA THR A 106 27.95 -13.54 -17.68
C THR A 106 29.08 -12.72 -17.09
N VAL A 107 29.26 -12.80 -15.78
CA VAL A 107 30.35 -12.18 -15.05
C VAL A 107 31.21 -13.24 -14.39
N THR A 108 32.50 -12.98 -14.25
CA THR A 108 33.44 -13.87 -13.56
C THR A 108 33.69 -13.35 -12.15
N VAL A 109 33.44 -14.19 -11.17
CA VAL A 109 33.66 -13.87 -9.75
C VAL A 109 35.16 -13.76 -9.45
N SER A 110 35.58 -12.63 -8.93
CA SER A 110 36.96 -12.39 -8.55
C SER A 110 37.31 -13.02 -7.19
N GLU A 111 38.61 -13.17 -6.90
CA GLU A 111 39.11 -13.56 -5.56
C GLU A 111 38.74 -12.51 -4.51
N SER A 112 38.78 -11.22 -4.87
CA SER A 112 38.48 -10.11 -3.96
C SER A 112 37.01 -10.10 -3.57
N ALA A 113 36.10 -10.46 -4.47
CA ALA A 113 34.67 -10.48 -4.19
C ALA A 113 34.26 -11.53 -3.13
N VAL A 114 34.99 -12.64 -3.05
CA VAL A 114 34.76 -13.71 -2.08
C VAL A 114 35.67 -13.66 -0.83
N ALA A 115 36.59 -12.71 -0.79
CA ALA A 115 37.46 -12.49 0.36
C ALA A 115 36.72 -11.74 1.50
N LEU A 116 35.88 -12.46 2.22
CA LEU A 116 34.98 -11.95 3.23
C LEU A 116 35.29 -12.50 4.63
N PRO A 117 34.94 -11.77 5.71
CA PRO A 117 34.95 -12.33 7.06
C PRO A 117 34.09 -13.62 7.15
N SER A 118 34.52 -14.56 7.99
CA SER A 118 33.92 -15.91 8.06
C SER A 118 32.45 -15.93 8.54
N ASP A 119 31.99 -14.89 9.24
CA ASP A 119 30.63 -14.69 9.71
C ASP A 119 29.73 -13.94 8.71
N SER A 120 30.25 -13.61 7.52
CA SER A 120 29.51 -12.94 6.46
C SER A 120 28.39 -13.80 5.91
N SER A 121 27.21 -13.20 5.66
CA SER A 121 26.19 -13.82 4.82
C SER A 121 26.69 -13.90 3.38
N THR A 122 26.61 -15.06 2.75
CA THR A 122 27.06 -15.29 1.38
C THR A 122 26.02 -16.04 0.57
N MET A 123 26.09 -15.96 -0.75
CA MET A 123 25.41 -16.84 -1.69
C MET A 123 26.32 -17.98 -2.17
N HIS A 124 27.48 -18.16 -1.51
CA HIS A 124 28.49 -19.19 -1.73
C HIS A 124 29.12 -19.15 -3.12
N LEU A 125 29.43 -17.96 -3.63
CA LEU A 125 30.19 -17.78 -4.86
C LEU A 125 31.63 -18.30 -4.69
N GLN A 126 32.19 -18.79 -5.80
CA GLN A 126 33.58 -19.27 -5.86
C GLN A 126 34.38 -18.39 -6.80
N ALA A 127 35.63 -18.08 -6.42
CA ALA A 127 36.53 -17.38 -7.33
C ALA A 127 36.67 -18.13 -8.66
N GLY A 128 36.56 -17.43 -9.78
CA GLY A 128 36.53 -18.00 -11.13
C GLY A 128 35.15 -18.59 -11.54
N GLU A 129 34.11 -18.46 -10.72
CA GLU A 129 32.76 -18.85 -11.13
C GLU A 129 32.24 -17.88 -12.21
N GLU A 130 31.75 -18.45 -13.31
CA GLU A 130 31.07 -17.73 -14.38
C GLU A 130 29.56 -17.82 -14.15
N ILE A 131 28.93 -16.69 -13.79
CA ILE A 131 27.53 -16.63 -13.38
C ILE A 131 26.84 -15.47 -14.09
N ARG A 132 25.53 -15.60 -14.38
CA ARG A 132 24.77 -14.48 -14.92
C ARG A 132 24.64 -13.38 -13.86
N PHE A 133 24.76 -12.12 -14.29
CA PHE A 133 24.68 -11.00 -13.36
C PHE A 133 23.30 -10.91 -12.68
N ILE A 134 22.22 -11.23 -13.39
CA ILE A 134 20.87 -11.32 -12.81
C ILE A 134 20.82 -12.31 -11.62
N ASP A 135 21.52 -13.46 -11.69
CA ASP A 135 21.57 -14.45 -10.61
C ASP A 135 22.29 -13.89 -9.37
N VAL A 136 23.29 -13.01 -9.60
CA VAL A 136 24.00 -12.30 -8.53
C VAL A 136 23.08 -11.28 -7.85
N LEU A 137 22.27 -10.53 -8.61
CA LEU A 137 21.30 -9.58 -8.07
C LEU A 137 20.29 -10.30 -7.16
N TYR A 138 19.69 -11.41 -7.63
CA TYR A 138 18.77 -12.22 -6.83
C TYR A 138 19.45 -12.78 -5.56
N GLY A 139 20.66 -13.32 -5.68
CA GLY A 139 21.38 -13.88 -4.53
C GLY A 139 21.73 -12.83 -3.48
N THR A 140 22.09 -11.64 -3.92
CA THR A 140 22.36 -10.49 -3.04
C THR A 140 21.13 -10.09 -2.24
N MET A 141 19.94 -10.13 -2.83
CA MET A 141 18.70 -9.80 -2.14
C MET A 141 18.18 -10.95 -1.27
N LEU A 142 18.02 -12.15 -1.82
CA LEU A 142 17.36 -13.29 -1.15
C LEU A 142 18.20 -13.86 0.00
N LEU A 143 19.48 -14.13 -0.25
CA LEU A 143 20.40 -14.68 0.75
C LEU A 143 21.14 -13.62 1.55
N SER A 144 21.02 -12.36 1.13
CA SER A 144 21.82 -11.27 1.68
C SER A 144 23.32 -11.44 1.42
N GLY A 145 23.69 -11.97 0.21
CA GLY A 145 25.07 -12.32 -0.14
C GLY A 145 26.01 -11.10 -0.16
N ASN A 146 27.02 -11.09 0.70
CA ASN A 146 28.06 -10.07 0.70
C ASN A 146 29.00 -10.26 -0.49
N ASP A 147 29.28 -11.52 -0.84
CA ASP A 147 30.00 -11.92 -2.05
C ASP A 147 29.31 -11.39 -3.32
N GLY A 148 27.99 -11.57 -3.42
CA GLY A 148 27.20 -11.02 -4.53
C GLY A 148 27.27 -9.50 -4.59
N ALA A 149 27.17 -8.81 -3.45
CA ALA A 149 27.29 -7.35 -3.40
C ALA A 149 28.67 -6.86 -3.90
N ASN A 150 29.76 -7.57 -3.56
CA ASN A 150 31.09 -7.27 -4.06
C ASN A 150 31.20 -7.51 -5.58
N VAL A 151 30.61 -8.59 -6.12
CA VAL A 151 30.57 -8.84 -7.58
C VAL A 151 29.80 -7.72 -8.30
N ILE A 152 28.68 -7.25 -7.73
CA ILE A 152 27.96 -6.10 -8.29
C ILE A 152 28.87 -4.87 -8.33
N ALA A 153 29.53 -4.57 -7.22
CA ALA A 153 30.42 -3.43 -7.09
C ALA A 153 31.56 -3.44 -8.12
N GLU A 154 32.21 -4.59 -8.27
CA GLU A 154 33.30 -4.75 -9.23
C GLU A 154 32.80 -4.69 -10.69
N THR A 155 31.63 -5.25 -10.97
CA THR A 155 31.04 -5.22 -12.31
C THR A 155 30.68 -3.80 -12.73
N VAL A 156 30.06 -3.01 -11.82
CA VAL A 156 29.62 -1.64 -12.10
C VAL A 156 30.77 -0.66 -12.19
N SER A 157 31.71 -0.71 -11.24
CA SER A 157 32.71 0.34 -11.07
C SER A 157 34.17 -0.14 -11.25
N GLY A 158 34.37 -1.42 -11.56
CA GLY A 158 35.70 -2.01 -11.69
C GLY A 158 36.44 -2.24 -10.38
N SER A 159 35.91 -1.75 -9.26
CA SER A 159 36.43 -2.00 -7.90
C SER A 159 35.41 -1.67 -6.84
N ILE A 160 35.49 -2.38 -5.70
CA ILE A 160 34.64 -2.12 -4.53
C ILE A 160 34.78 -0.68 -4.03
N TYR A 161 35.98 -0.15 -4.02
CA TYR A 161 36.27 1.20 -3.56
C TYR A 161 35.55 2.27 -4.39
N ARG A 162 35.68 2.23 -5.71
CA ARG A 162 34.97 3.17 -6.61
C ARG A 162 33.44 3.03 -6.54
N PHE A 163 32.97 1.83 -6.29
CA PHE A 163 31.54 1.59 -6.11
C PHE A 163 31.00 2.24 -4.83
N VAL A 164 31.80 2.21 -3.74
CA VAL A 164 31.42 2.89 -2.50
C VAL A 164 31.33 4.41 -2.70
N ASP A 165 32.27 5.00 -3.46
CA ASP A 165 32.15 6.42 -3.84
C ASP A 165 30.85 6.68 -4.59
N LEU A 166 30.53 5.86 -5.60
CA LEU A 166 29.27 5.94 -6.35
C LEU A 166 28.03 5.78 -5.46
N MET A 167 28.06 4.88 -4.48
CA MET A 167 26.96 4.72 -3.52
C MET A 167 26.71 6.02 -2.73
N ASN A 168 27.79 6.65 -2.23
CA ASN A 168 27.69 7.88 -1.45
C ASN A 168 27.22 9.07 -2.32
N GLU A 169 27.73 9.19 -3.54
CA GLU A 169 27.26 10.19 -4.50
C GLU A 169 25.78 10.01 -4.84
N THR A 170 25.35 8.77 -5.05
CA THR A 170 23.95 8.47 -5.37
C THR A 170 23.02 8.73 -4.18
N ALA A 171 23.43 8.33 -2.97
CA ALA A 171 22.65 8.63 -1.77
C ALA A 171 22.46 10.14 -1.58
N ALA A 172 23.53 10.93 -1.76
CA ALA A 172 23.45 12.39 -1.71
C ALA A 172 22.55 12.96 -2.81
N ALA A 173 22.61 12.43 -4.04
CA ALA A 173 21.75 12.84 -5.15
C ALA A 173 20.25 12.51 -4.91
N PHE A 174 19.96 11.45 -4.18
CA PHE A 174 18.60 11.09 -3.76
C PHE A 174 18.09 11.98 -2.62
N GLY A 175 18.95 12.80 -2.00
CA GLY A 175 18.60 13.68 -0.89
C GLY A 175 18.79 13.05 0.49
N CYS A 176 19.60 11.99 0.60
CA CYS A 176 19.98 11.42 1.88
C CYS A 176 20.99 12.36 2.58
N GLU A 177 20.65 12.86 3.78
CA GLU A 177 21.46 13.85 4.48
C GLU A 177 22.38 13.24 5.55
N ASN A 178 22.02 12.06 6.06
CA ASN A 178 22.70 11.43 7.21
C ASN A 178 23.11 9.99 6.89
N THR A 179 23.61 9.76 5.66
CA THR A 179 24.01 8.44 5.18
C THR A 179 25.46 8.46 4.68
N HIS A 180 26.21 7.47 5.11
CA HIS A 180 27.55 7.18 4.56
C HIS A 180 27.75 5.67 4.49
N PHE A 181 28.16 5.19 3.32
CA PHE A 181 28.49 3.80 3.07
C PHE A 181 30.00 3.62 3.03
N ALA A 182 30.51 2.59 3.73
CA ALA A 182 31.93 2.19 3.73
C ALA A 182 32.14 0.90 2.92
N ASN A 183 31.09 0.18 2.57
CA ASN A 183 31.15 -1.05 1.79
C ASN A 183 29.79 -1.33 1.09
N PRO A 184 29.73 -2.21 0.07
CA PRO A 184 28.49 -2.44 -0.70
C PRO A 184 27.48 -3.37 -0.02
N HIS A 185 27.80 -3.96 1.11
CA HIS A 185 26.99 -5.04 1.69
C HIS A 185 26.43 -4.77 3.08
N GLY A 186 26.91 -3.73 3.76
CA GLY A 186 26.44 -3.37 5.11
C GLY A 186 27.11 -4.20 6.22
N TYR A 187 28.27 -4.81 5.98
CA TYR A 187 29.08 -5.34 7.06
C TYR A 187 29.53 -4.20 7.96
N HIS A 188 29.59 -4.44 9.27
CA HIS A 188 29.83 -3.39 10.24
C HIS A 188 31.15 -2.64 10.02
N ASP A 189 31.04 -1.33 10.01
CA ASP A 189 32.09 -0.33 10.02
C ASP A 189 31.52 0.91 10.73
N GLU A 190 32.32 1.58 11.56
CA GLU A 190 31.83 2.76 12.29
C GLU A 190 31.51 3.93 11.36
N GLN A 191 32.08 3.96 10.15
CA GLN A 191 31.79 4.93 9.11
C GLN A 191 30.63 4.49 8.19
N HIS A 192 29.99 3.34 8.47
CA HIS A 192 28.89 2.82 7.68
C HIS A 192 27.56 3.03 8.42
N TYR A 193 26.88 4.14 8.16
CA TYR A 193 25.69 4.54 8.89
C TYR A 193 24.61 5.13 7.95
N SER A 194 23.39 5.17 8.45
CA SER A 194 22.24 5.77 7.79
C SER A 194 21.14 6.12 8.81
N THR A 195 19.99 6.57 8.33
CA THR A 195 18.79 6.82 9.13
C THR A 195 17.60 6.05 8.56
N ALA A 196 16.52 5.94 9.31
CA ALA A 196 15.29 5.32 8.79
C ALA A 196 14.72 6.13 7.63
N ARG A 197 14.79 7.46 7.68
CA ARG A 197 14.36 8.37 6.61
C ARG A 197 15.18 8.18 5.34
N ASP A 198 16.49 8.21 5.42
CA ASP A 198 17.37 8.07 4.26
C ASP A 198 17.21 6.70 3.60
N LEU A 199 17.11 5.62 4.40
CA LEU A 199 16.84 4.29 3.86
C LEU A 199 15.47 4.17 3.22
N ALA A 200 14.45 4.90 3.71
CA ALA A 200 13.14 4.95 3.06
C ALA A 200 13.20 5.71 1.73
N ILE A 201 13.99 6.78 1.62
CA ILE A 201 14.25 7.47 0.37
C ILE A 201 14.91 6.51 -0.64
N ILE A 202 15.96 5.81 -0.23
CA ILE A 202 16.64 4.81 -1.08
C ILE A 202 15.67 3.69 -1.50
N ALA A 203 14.89 3.15 -0.55
CA ALA A 203 13.91 2.12 -0.83
C ALA A 203 12.83 2.61 -1.82
N ARG A 204 12.39 3.86 -1.71
CA ARG A 204 11.43 4.46 -2.64
C ARG A 204 11.98 4.53 -4.06
N HIS A 205 13.21 5.02 -4.25
CA HIS A 205 13.84 5.02 -5.57
C HIS A 205 14.01 3.60 -6.12
N ALA A 206 14.44 2.66 -5.29
CA ALA A 206 14.59 1.28 -5.69
C ALA A 206 13.26 0.62 -6.12
N MET A 207 12.20 0.87 -5.39
CA MET A 207 10.86 0.32 -5.70
C MET A 207 10.19 0.99 -6.90
N GLN A 208 10.75 2.03 -7.51
CA GLN A 208 10.32 2.59 -8.79
C GLN A 208 10.86 1.78 -9.98
N GLU A 209 11.95 1.03 -9.81
CA GLU A 209 12.54 0.18 -10.83
C GLU A 209 11.84 -1.18 -10.90
N ASP A 210 11.24 -1.51 -12.04
CA ASP A 210 10.42 -2.73 -12.20
C ASP A 210 11.21 -4.01 -11.87
N LEU A 211 12.45 -4.11 -12.37
CA LEU A 211 13.31 -5.26 -12.10
C LEU A 211 13.68 -5.37 -10.61
N PHE A 212 13.90 -4.23 -9.95
CA PHE A 212 14.15 -4.24 -8.51
C PHE A 212 12.93 -4.75 -7.74
N ARG A 213 11.73 -4.31 -8.09
CA ARG A 213 10.47 -4.79 -7.48
C ARG A 213 10.28 -6.28 -7.68
N GLU A 214 10.56 -6.79 -8.89
CA GLU A 214 10.50 -8.22 -9.18
C GLU A 214 11.46 -9.01 -8.29
N ILE A 215 12.73 -8.59 -8.18
CA ILE A 215 13.74 -9.22 -7.33
C ILE A 215 13.35 -9.14 -5.85
N ALA A 216 12.93 -7.98 -5.37
CA ALA A 216 12.58 -7.73 -3.97
C ALA A 216 11.35 -8.55 -3.53
N SER A 217 10.36 -8.75 -4.41
CA SER A 217 9.14 -9.52 -4.14
C SER A 217 9.31 -11.03 -4.31
N SER A 218 10.46 -11.49 -4.83
CA SER A 218 10.69 -12.91 -5.06
C SER A 218 10.93 -13.67 -3.77
N VAL A 219 10.24 -14.81 -3.62
CA VAL A 219 10.42 -15.71 -2.48
C VAL A 219 11.56 -16.70 -2.72
N SER A 220 11.78 -17.10 -3.97
CA SER A 220 12.84 -18.04 -4.35
C SER A 220 13.35 -17.75 -5.76
N TRP A 221 14.60 -18.16 -6.01
CA TRP A 221 15.23 -18.08 -7.31
C TRP A 221 16.18 -19.25 -7.52
N THR A 222 16.26 -19.80 -8.73
CA THR A 222 17.15 -20.91 -9.05
C THR A 222 18.28 -20.45 -9.96
N ILE A 223 19.51 -20.48 -9.46
CA ILE A 223 20.71 -20.28 -10.25
C ILE A 223 20.94 -21.58 -11.06
N PRO A 224 21.07 -21.52 -12.40
CA PRO A 224 21.46 -22.67 -13.21
C PRO A 224 22.84 -23.20 -12.82
N ARG A 225 23.21 -24.36 -13.37
CA ARG A 225 24.58 -24.88 -13.26
C ARG A 225 25.58 -23.88 -13.85
N THR A 226 26.64 -23.58 -13.09
CA THR A 226 27.79 -22.77 -13.53
C THR A 226 28.97 -23.66 -13.90
N ASN A 227 30.10 -23.06 -14.26
CA ASN A 227 31.35 -23.80 -14.52
C ASN A 227 31.89 -24.49 -13.25
N THR A 228 31.62 -23.96 -12.05
CA THR A 228 32.15 -24.48 -10.78
C THR A 228 31.09 -25.16 -9.91
N GLN A 229 29.82 -24.82 -10.04
CA GLN A 229 28.77 -25.27 -9.13
C GLN A 229 27.56 -25.89 -9.84
N ARG A 230 26.85 -26.78 -9.14
CA ARG A 230 25.56 -27.34 -9.59
C ARG A 230 24.48 -26.27 -9.47
N ALA A 231 23.35 -26.48 -10.18
CA ALA A 231 22.16 -25.65 -10.00
C ALA A 231 21.75 -25.60 -8.51
N ARG A 232 21.37 -24.43 -8.02
CA ARG A 232 21.01 -24.20 -6.62
C ARG A 232 19.84 -23.22 -6.49
N THR A 233 18.89 -23.56 -5.65
CA THR A 233 17.74 -22.69 -5.36
C THR A 233 18.00 -21.91 -4.08
N MET A 234 17.79 -20.61 -4.16
CA MET A 234 17.86 -19.68 -3.05
C MET A 234 16.43 -19.35 -2.60
N THR A 235 16.24 -19.21 -1.30
CA THR A 235 14.95 -18.78 -0.73
C THR A 235 15.17 -17.57 0.18
N THR A 236 14.24 -16.63 0.14
CA THR A 236 14.32 -15.42 0.98
C THR A 236 14.36 -15.76 2.47
N LYS A 237 15.07 -14.94 3.24
CA LYS A 237 15.09 -15.01 4.70
C LYS A 237 13.95 -14.19 5.34
N SER A 238 13.14 -13.50 4.53
CA SER A 238 12.08 -12.63 5.02
C SER A 238 10.85 -13.42 5.44
N ARG A 239 10.60 -13.50 6.74
CA ARG A 239 9.37 -14.10 7.27
C ARG A 239 8.11 -13.33 6.90
N TYR A 240 8.25 -12.07 6.59
CA TYR A 240 7.18 -11.18 6.15
C TYR A 240 6.55 -11.63 4.82
N MET A 241 7.33 -12.32 3.97
CA MET A 241 6.93 -12.75 2.61
C MET A 241 6.63 -14.26 2.52
N ILE A 242 6.97 -15.05 3.53
CA ILE A 242 6.82 -16.51 3.48
C ILE A 242 5.52 -16.90 4.18
N GLU A 243 4.56 -17.41 3.41
CA GLU A 243 3.37 -18.00 3.97
C GLU A 243 3.73 -19.27 4.76
N GLY A 244 3.14 -19.42 5.95
CA GLY A 244 3.27 -20.64 6.75
C GLY A 244 2.42 -21.77 6.17
N THR A 245 2.59 -22.96 6.73
CA THR A 245 1.70 -24.09 6.45
C THR A 245 0.68 -24.25 7.56
N GLU A 246 -0.37 -25.06 7.34
CA GLU A 246 -1.38 -25.38 8.35
C GLU A 246 -0.73 -25.96 9.63
N ASP A 247 0.28 -26.84 9.46
CA ASP A 247 1.02 -27.44 10.58
C ASP A 247 2.08 -26.53 11.20
N ASN A 248 2.51 -25.47 10.50
CA ASN A 248 3.54 -24.54 10.94
C ASN A 248 3.19 -23.11 10.48
N PRO A 249 2.21 -22.47 11.11
CA PRO A 249 1.76 -21.14 10.71
C PRO A 249 2.85 -20.08 10.97
N ASN A 250 3.04 -19.21 10.01
CA ASN A 250 3.93 -18.06 10.13
C ASN A 250 3.12 -16.80 10.49
N LYS A 251 3.05 -16.44 11.75
CA LYS A 251 2.33 -15.26 12.22
C LYS A 251 2.89 -13.92 11.74
N TYR A 252 4.04 -13.93 11.06
CA TYR A 252 4.68 -12.74 10.49
C TYR A 252 4.49 -12.63 8.97
N TYR A 253 3.79 -13.59 8.38
CA TYR A 253 3.40 -13.47 6.98
C TYR A 253 2.40 -12.34 6.81
N TYR A 254 2.67 -11.48 5.82
CA TYR A 254 1.77 -10.38 5.46
C TYR A 254 1.31 -10.56 4.01
N PRO A 255 0.01 -10.75 3.76
CA PRO A 255 -0.48 -11.18 2.43
C PRO A 255 -0.27 -10.13 1.33
N TYR A 256 0.01 -8.88 1.70
CA TYR A 256 0.26 -7.78 0.79
C TYR A 256 1.76 -7.48 0.61
N ALA A 257 2.64 -8.27 1.21
CA ALA A 257 4.08 -8.05 1.20
C ALA A 257 4.68 -8.13 -0.21
N VAL A 258 5.49 -7.11 -0.57
CA VAL A 258 6.23 -7.03 -1.84
C VAL A 258 7.73 -6.75 -1.64
N GLY A 259 8.26 -7.06 -0.46
CA GLY A 259 9.70 -6.94 -0.17
C GLY A 259 9.96 -6.23 1.15
N ILE A 260 11.16 -5.69 1.41
CA ILE A 260 12.30 -5.44 0.50
C ILE A 260 13.55 -6.19 1.03
N LYS A 261 14.13 -5.71 2.18
CA LYS A 261 15.45 -6.20 2.62
C LYS A 261 15.61 -6.26 4.13
N THR A 262 16.11 -7.39 4.60
CA THR A 262 16.53 -7.60 6.00
C THR A 262 17.95 -7.12 6.25
N GLY A 263 18.23 -6.67 7.48
CA GLY A 263 19.59 -6.39 7.97
C GLY A 263 19.74 -6.86 9.39
N SER A 264 20.95 -7.34 9.76
CA SER A 264 21.29 -7.61 11.16
C SER A 264 22.80 -7.82 11.33
N HIS A 265 23.33 -7.29 12.40
CA HIS A 265 24.60 -7.67 13.03
C HIS A 265 24.59 -7.22 14.50
N SER A 266 25.61 -7.58 15.26
CA SER A 266 25.66 -7.32 16.70
C SER A 266 25.44 -5.85 17.08
N MET A 267 25.99 -4.89 16.31
CA MET A 267 25.89 -3.45 16.61
C MET A 267 24.63 -2.80 16.05
N SER A 268 24.01 -3.34 14.98
CA SER A 268 22.79 -2.78 14.39
C SER A 268 21.51 -3.31 15.03
N GLY A 269 21.59 -4.39 15.82
CA GLY A 269 20.41 -5.19 16.12
C GLY A 269 19.79 -5.72 14.83
N TYR A 270 18.49 -5.81 14.79
CA TYR A 270 17.75 -6.23 13.60
C TYR A 270 17.11 -5.01 12.90
N CYS A 271 17.25 -4.99 11.58
CA CYS A 271 16.71 -3.95 10.70
C CYS A 271 15.86 -4.60 9.62
N PHE A 272 14.85 -3.87 9.14
CA PHE A 272 14.05 -4.30 8.00
C PHE A 272 13.54 -3.09 7.23
N ALA A 273 13.76 -3.07 5.93
CA ALA A 273 13.00 -2.26 4.99
C ALA A 273 11.92 -3.15 4.40
N GLY A 274 10.66 -2.84 4.68
CA GLY A 274 9.48 -3.56 4.24
C GLY A 274 8.69 -2.77 3.22
N ALA A 275 8.04 -3.46 2.27
CA ALA A 275 7.04 -2.87 1.40
C ALA A 275 5.81 -3.77 1.32
N ALA A 276 4.66 -3.15 1.15
CA ALA A 276 3.40 -3.83 0.92
C ALA A 276 2.54 -3.05 -0.06
N GLU A 277 1.80 -3.77 -0.92
CA GLU A 277 0.86 -3.19 -1.86
C GLU A 277 -0.54 -3.76 -1.65
N LYS A 278 -1.50 -2.89 -1.36
CA LYS A 278 -2.90 -3.25 -1.18
C LYS A 278 -3.77 -2.22 -1.89
N ASP A 279 -4.72 -2.70 -2.69
CA ASP A 279 -5.69 -1.85 -3.41
C ASP A 279 -5.00 -0.70 -4.19
N HIS A 280 -3.83 -0.99 -4.81
CA HIS A 280 -2.98 -0.04 -5.53
C HIS A 280 -2.36 1.07 -4.66
N VAL A 281 -2.30 0.89 -3.36
CA VAL A 281 -1.51 1.72 -2.46
C VAL A 281 -0.23 0.97 -2.14
N LEU A 282 0.92 1.48 -2.54
CA LEU A 282 2.23 0.94 -2.20
C LEU A 282 2.83 1.74 -1.05
N LEU A 283 3.09 1.06 0.06
CA LEU A 283 3.70 1.63 1.26
C LEU A 283 5.09 1.04 1.48
N ILE A 284 5.99 1.87 2.00
CA ILE A 284 7.35 1.48 2.38
C ILE A 284 7.58 1.84 3.85
N SER A 285 8.04 0.88 4.64
CA SER A 285 8.46 1.09 6.02
C SER A 285 9.94 0.76 6.19
N VAL A 286 10.60 1.47 7.09
CA VAL A 286 11.93 1.11 7.57
C VAL A 286 11.91 1.07 9.08
N VAL A 287 12.38 -0.04 9.66
CA VAL A 287 12.53 -0.22 11.11
C VAL A 287 13.99 -0.57 11.40
N LEU A 288 14.60 0.17 12.33
CA LEU A 288 16.02 0.04 12.68
C LEU A 288 16.19 -0.19 14.18
N PHE A 289 17.24 -0.94 14.53
CA PHE A 289 17.63 -1.24 15.89
C PHE A 289 16.48 -1.82 16.71
N THR A 290 16.06 -3.01 16.34
CA THR A 290 14.95 -3.76 16.98
C THR A 290 15.34 -5.23 17.19
N GLY A 291 14.41 -6.04 17.70
CA GLY A 291 14.57 -7.49 17.89
C GLY A 291 14.26 -8.30 16.62
N ASP A 292 14.73 -9.56 16.57
CA ASP A 292 14.53 -10.45 15.42
C ASP A 292 13.05 -10.60 15.02
N ARG A 293 12.19 -10.83 16.02
CA ARG A 293 10.75 -10.98 15.78
C ARG A 293 10.03 -9.65 15.70
N ALA A 294 10.52 -8.68 16.42
CA ALA A 294 9.92 -7.36 16.54
C ALA A 294 9.93 -6.60 15.21
N ARG A 295 10.99 -6.72 14.39
CA ARG A 295 11.04 -6.06 13.05
C ARG A 295 9.85 -6.42 12.16
N TRP A 296 9.37 -7.67 12.24
CA TRP A 296 8.21 -8.11 11.46
C TRP A 296 6.91 -7.56 12.04
N ALA A 297 6.77 -7.64 13.38
CA ALA A 297 5.59 -7.13 14.08
C ALA A 297 5.42 -5.62 13.85
N ASP A 298 6.49 -4.84 14.00
CA ASP A 298 6.46 -3.39 13.79
C ASP A 298 6.15 -3.02 12.35
N THR A 299 6.71 -3.76 11.39
CA THR A 299 6.39 -3.56 9.97
C THR A 299 4.91 -3.79 9.68
N ILE A 300 4.31 -4.87 10.21
CA ILE A 300 2.88 -5.16 10.05
C ILE A 300 2.03 -4.04 10.66
N LYS A 301 2.34 -3.59 11.88
CA LYS A 301 1.63 -2.46 12.52
C LYS A 301 1.67 -1.20 11.67
N LEU A 302 2.85 -0.85 11.14
CA LEU A 302 3.01 0.31 10.27
C LEU A 302 2.20 0.18 8.98
N MET A 303 2.19 -0.99 8.34
CA MET A 303 1.43 -1.22 7.11
C MET A 303 -0.08 -1.16 7.38
N ASP A 304 -0.58 -1.80 8.45
CA ASP A 304 -1.99 -1.75 8.82
C ASP A 304 -2.43 -0.32 9.14
N TYR A 305 -1.60 0.44 9.88
CA TYR A 305 -1.83 1.88 10.10
C TYR A 305 -1.94 2.63 8.78
N GLY A 306 -0.97 2.48 7.87
CA GLY A 306 -0.96 3.18 6.59
C GLY A 306 -2.18 2.85 5.72
N PHE A 307 -2.54 1.59 5.59
CA PHE A 307 -3.74 1.17 4.83
C PHE A 307 -5.05 1.57 5.51
N SER A 308 -5.04 1.81 6.84
CA SER A 308 -6.20 2.39 7.53
C SER A 308 -6.42 3.85 7.14
N GLN A 309 -5.36 4.59 6.80
CA GLN A 309 -5.39 6.04 6.53
C GLN A 309 -5.49 6.36 5.03
N TYR A 310 -4.83 5.57 4.17
CA TYR A 310 -4.67 5.84 2.74
C TYR A 310 -5.62 5.01 1.89
N MET A 311 -5.95 5.54 0.73
CA MET A 311 -6.69 4.83 -0.31
C MET A 311 -6.25 5.29 -1.70
N SER A 312 -6.53 4.46 -2.70
CA SER A 312 -6.31 4.78 -4.11
C SER A 312 -7.65 4.86 -4.84
N VAL A 313 -7.85 5.92 -5.60
CA VAL A 313 -9.03 6.12 -6.44
C VAL A 313 -8.62 6.52 -7.85
N THR A 314 -9.45 6.23 -8.85
CA THR A 314 -9.31 6.84 -10.17
C THR A 314 -9.94 8.25 -10.17
N PRO A 315 -9.59 9.13 -11.12
CA PRO A 315 -10.29 10.41 -11.29
C PRO A 315 -11.79 10.24 -11.54
N MET A 316 -12.18 9.13 -12.17
CA MET A 316 -13.60 8.79 -12.37
C MET A 316 -14.28 8.40 -11.05
N ASP A 317 -13.61 7.61 -10.18
CA ASP A 317 -14.13 7.29 -8.85
C ASP A 317 -14.30 8.56 -8.02
N LEU A 318 -13.30 9.46 -8.06
CA LEU A 318 -13.35 10.74 -7.37
C LEU A 318 -14.55 11.58 -7.84
N TYR A 319 -14.78 11.63 -9.18
CA TYR A 319 -15.96 12.28 -9.76
C TYR A 319 -17.27 11.65 -9.27
N ASN A 320 -17.34 10.31 -9.22
CA ASN A 320 -18.55 9.59 -8.84
C ASN A 320 -18.92 9.74 -7.36
N MET A 321 -17.99 10.16 -6.50
CA MET A 321 -18.28 10.50 -5.10
C MET A 321 -19.16 11.75 -4.99
N ASN A 322 -19.04 12.71 -5.93
CA ASN A 322 -19.84 13.94 -5.97
C ASN A 322 -20.10 14.38 -7.42
N PRO A 323 -21.02 13.69 -8.14
CA PRO A 323 -21.25 13.93 -9.56
C PRO A 323 -21.83 15.32 -9.82
N ILE A 324 -21.35 15.95 -10.90
CA ILE A 324 -21.81 17.29 -11.31
C ILE A 324 -23.25 17.22 -11.81
N THR A 325 -24.07 18.12 -11.31
CA THR A 325 -25.43 18.38 -11.82
C THR A 325 -25.45 19.77 -12.44
N ILE A 326 -25.86 19.86 -13.70
CA ILE A 326 -26.07 21.11 -14.43
C ILE A 326 -27.56 21.47 -14.46
N GLU A 327 -27.86 22.76 -14.58
CA GLU A 327 -29.22 23.25 -14.81
C GLU A 327 -29.31 23.80 -16.23
N THR A 328 -30.24 23.26 -17.01
CA THR A 328 -30.48 23.75 -18.38
C THR A 328 -31.52 24.84 -18.38
N SER A 329 -31.30 25.90 -19.16
CA SER A 329 -32.29 26.91 -19.47
C SER A 329 -33.26 26.43 -20.56
N ASN A 330 -34.41 27.08 -20.71
CA ASN A 330 -35.40 26.79 -21.74
C ASN A 330 -35.94 25.35 -21.76
N TYR A 331 -35.93 24.68 -20.64
CA TYR A 331 -36.50 23.35 -20.50
C TYR A 331 -38.04 23.36 -20.57
N SER A 332 -38.63 22.24 -21.04
CA SER A 332 -40.07 22.06 -21.09
C SER A 332 -40.72 22.21 -19.72
N THR A 333 -41.88 22.86 -19.67
CA THR A 333 -42.66 23.00 -18.43
C THR A 333 -43.15 21.66 -17.85
N SER A 334 -43.14 20.60 -18.69
CA SER A 334 -43.46 19.22 -18.28
C SER A 334 -42.25 18.49 -17.68
N ASP A 335 -41.04 19.07 -17.69
CA ASP A 335 -39.86 18.44 -17.10
C ASP A 335 -39.97 18.48 -15.56
N MET A 336 -40.22 17.32 -14.96
CA MET A 336 -40.38 17.15 -13.51
C MET A 336 -39.07 17.47 -12.75
N ASN A 337 -37.91 17.35 -13.38
CA ASN A 337 -36.60 17.69 -12.79
C ASN A 337 -36.17 19.14 -13.04
N ARG A 338 -37.05 19.97 -13.61
CA ARG A 338 -36.81 21.41 -13.82
C ARG A 338 -35.49 21.72 -14.53
N GLY A 339 -35.16 20.96 -15.58
CA GLY A 339 -33.94 21.15 -16.36
C GLY A 339 -32.66 20.64 -15.69
N LYS A 340 -32.71 20.01 -14.52
CA LYS A 340 -31.51 19.45 -13.87
C LYS A 340 -31.09 18.16 -14.55
N ILE A 341 -29.80 18.07 -14.90
CA ILE A 341 -29.14 16.91 -15.52
C ILE A 341 -27.90 16.56 -14.71
N GLN A 342 -27.82 15.36 -14.19
CA GLN A 342 -26.58 14.83 -13.68
C GLN A 342 -25.69 14.42 -14.87
N LEU A 343 -24.40 14.73 -14.82
CA LEU A 343 -23.46 14.31 -15.84
C LEU A 343 -22.88 12.95 -15.48
N VAL A 344 -22.61 12.15 -16.51
CA VAL A 344 -21.93 10.85 -16.39
C VAL A 344 -20.53 11.00 -16.94
N CYS A 345 -19.52 10.68 -16.12
CA CYS A 345 -18.13 10.71 -16.50
C CYS A 345 -17.73 9.39 -17.15
N GLN A 346 -17.06 9.44 -18.32
CA GLN A 346 -16.59 8.24 -19.03
C GLN A 346 -15.18 8.51 -19.59
N PRO A 347 -14.21 7.56 -19.44
CA PRO A 347 -12.89 7.74 -20.01
C PRO A 347 -12.97 7.77 -21.55
N GLN A 348 -12.19 8.65 -22.19
CA GLN A 348 -12.06 8.65 -23.66
C GLN A 348 -11.12 7.54 -24.13
N ASP A 349 -10.10 7.21 -23.36
CA ASP A 349 -9.23 6.06 -23.52
C ASP A 349 -9.31 5.17 -22.28
N SER A 350 -9.79 3.95 -22.46
CA SER A 350 -9.94 2.98 -21.38
C SER A 350 -8.64 2.22 -21.04
N SER A 351 -7.60 2.38 -21.87
CA SER A 351 -6.30 1.73 -21.63
C SER A 351 -5.50 2.42 -20.52
N VAL A 352 -5.82 3.68 -20.20
CA VAL A 352 -5.13 4.49 -19.18
C VAL A 352 -6.06 4.71 -17.98
N SER A 353 -5.63 4.28 -16.82
CA SER A 353 -6.37 4.47 -15.57
C SER A 353 -5.43 5.02 -14.49
N PRO A 354 -5.13 6.34 -14.51
CA PRO A 354 -4.27 6.95 -13.51
C PRO A 354 -4.90 6.80 -12.13
N ARG A 355 -4.03 6.71 -11.12
CA ARG A 355 -4.44 6.59 -9.72
C ARG A 355 -4.10 7.85 -8.94
N ILE A 356 -4.95 8.19 -8.01
CA ILE A 356 -4.76 9.23 -7.00
C ILE A 356 -4.64 8.51 -5.67
N VAL A 357 -3.44 8.51 -5.10
CA VAL A 357 -3.16 7.92 -3.79
C VAL A 357 -3.03 9.03 -2.78
N ALA A 358 -3.91 9.06 -1.80
CA ALA A 358 -3.92 10.08 -0.76
C ALA A 358 -4.66 9.55 0.48
N THR A 359 -4.66 10.34 1.55
CA THR A 359 -5.45 10.00 2.74
C THR A 359 -6.95 9.99 2.42
N LYS A 360 -7.72 9.16 3.12
CA LYS A 360 -9.19 9.11 2.99
C LYS A 360 -9.83 10.50 3.18
N ALA A 361 -9.27 11.31 4.10
CA ALA A 361 -9.74 12.67 4.36
C ALA A 361 -9.46 13.62 3.16
N GLU A 362 -8.30 13.48 2.52
CA GLU A 362 -7.94 14.26 1.33
C GLU A 362 -8.78 13.85 0.12
N ILE A 363 -8.95 12.55 -0.12
CA ILE A 363 -9.83 12.05 -1.19
C ILE A 363 -11.24 12.64 -1.02
N LYS A 364 -11.77 12.63 0.21
CA LYS A 364 -13.07 13.25 0.48
C LYS A 364 -13.08 14.76 0.17
N ARG A 365 -12.05 15.51 0.59
CA ARG A 365 -11.92 16.95 0.27
C ARG A 365 -11.79 17.19 -1.23
N MET A 366 -11.02 16.36 -1.96
CA MET A 366 -10.89 16.45 -3.41
C MET A 366 -12.23 16.20 -4.11
N ALA A 367 -13.02 15.23 -3.64
CA ALA A 367 -14.35 14.95 -4.19
C ALA A 367 -15.35 16.11 -3.91
N GLU A 368 -15.29 16.73 -2.73
CA GLU A 368 -16.11 17.89 -2.37
C GLU A 368 -15.71 19.15 -3.17
N ASN A 369 -14.44 19.27 -3.54
CA ASN A 369 -13.90 20.37 -4.34
C ASN A 369 -13.17 19.85 -5.59
N LEU A 370 -13.90 19.17 -6.45
CA LEU A 370 -13.37 18.45 -7.59
C LEU A 370 -12.54 19.33 -8.54
N THR A 371 -12.94 20.60 -8.73
CA THR A 371 -12.25 21.57 -9.60
C THR A 371 -10.86 21.97 -9.13
N SER A 372 -10.47 21.64 -7.89
CA SER A 372 -9.09 21.81 -7.43
C SER A 372 -8.15 20.71 -7.92
N THR A 373 -8.71 19.57 -8.35
CA THR A 373 -7.96 18.38 -8.74
C THR A 373 -8.01 18.14 -10.25
N VAL A 374 -9.09 18.55 -10.91
CA VAL A 374 -9.32 18.34 -12.35
C VAL A 374 -9.74 19.63 -13.04
N LEU A 375 -9.43 19.73 -14.34
CA LEU A 375 -9.93 20.80 -15.19
C LEU A 375 -11.25 20.36 -15.83
N ILE A 376 -12.32 21.13 -15.64
CA ILE A 376 -13.61 20.91 -16.29
C ILE A 376 -13.83 21.96 -17.34
N GLN A 377 -14.12 21.53 -18.56
CA GLN A 377 -14.42 22.40 -19.71
C GLN A 377 -15.74 21.98 -20.33
N TYR A 378 -16.66 22.92 -20.52
CA TYR A 378 -17.92 22.67 -21.18
C TYR A 378 -17.84 23.05 -22.65
N THR A 379 -18.44 22.23 -23.53
CA THR A 379 -18.40 22.40 -24.99
C THR A 379 -19.58 23.20 -25.53
N ARG A 380 -20.58 23.50 -24.68
CA ARG A 380 -21.79 24.24 -25.05
C ARG A 380 -22.41 24.94 -23.86
N ASP A 381 -23.28 25.91 -24.17
CA ASP A 381 -24.18 26.53 -23.18
C ASP A 381 -25.26 25.52 -22.74
N PHE A 382 -25.65 25.60 -21.49
CA PHE A 382 -26.69 24.70 -20.94
C PHE A 382 -28.08 25.23 -21.26
N ALA A 383 -28.49 25.07 -22.53
CA ALA A 383 -29.86 25.36 -22.98
C ALA A 383 -30.48 24.11 -23.60
N ALA A 384 -31.73 23.85 -23.27
CA ALA A 384 -32.48 22.75 -23.90
C ALA A 384 -32.68 23.02 -25.41
N PRO A 385 -32.73 21.99 -26.25
CA PRO A 385 -32.73 20.58 -25.93
C PRO A 385 -31.35 20.02 -25.64
N VAL A 386 -31.24 19.02 -24.73
CA VAL A 386 -30.08 18.19 -24.47
C VAL A 386 -30.50 16.74 -24.58
N GLN A 387 -29.76 15.92 -25.31
CA GLN A 387 -30.07 14.50 -25.48
C GLN A 387 -29.35 13.63 -24.45
N ALA A 388 -29.97 12.54 -24.02
CA ALA A 388 -29.31 11.54 -23.19
C ALA A 388 -28.07 10.99 -23.93
N GLY A 389 -26.92 10.88 -23.25
CA GLY A 389 -25.66 10.45 -23.82
C GLY A 389 -24.88 11.54 -24.60
N GLU A 390 -25.47 12.73 -24.79
CA GLU A 390 -24.77 13.86 -25.44
C GLU A 390 -23.60 14.32 -24.59
N THR A 391 -22.41 14.44 -25.22
CA THR A 391 -21.22 15.00 -24.56
C THR A 391 -21.38 16.51 -24.44
N VAL A 392 -21.42 17.01 -23.23
CA VAL A 392 -21.60 18.44 -22.90
C VAL A 392 -20.33 19.09 -22.37
N GLY A 393 -19.29 18.30 -22.15
CA GLY A 393 -17.99 18.81 -21.70
C GLY A 393 -16.97 17.71 -21.51
N THR A 394 -15.81 18.09 -21.00
CA THR A 394 -14.71 17.19 -20.64
C THR A 394 -14.21 17.48 -19.24
N MET A 395 -13.68 16.45 -18.62
CA MET A 395 -12.92 16.52 -17.37
C MET A 395 -11.51 16.03 -17.69
N THR A 396 -10.48 16.83 -17.39
CA THR A 396 -9.07 16.49 -17.61
C THR A 396 -8.36 16.38 -16.27
N TYR A 397 -7.73 15.24 -16.02
CA TYR A 397 -6.84 15.02 -14.90
C TYR A 397 -5.39 15.10 -15.36
N PHE A 398 -4.55 15.77 -14.55
CA PHE A 398 -3.11 15.93 -14.80
C PHE A 398 -2.34 15.13 -13.75
N PRO A 399 -1.88 13.92 -14.09
CA PRO A 399 -1.08 13.14 -13.17
C PRO A 399 0.30 13.79 -12.96
N SER A 400 0.97 13.47 -11.84
CA SER A 400 2.32 13.96 -11.55
C SER A 400 3.35 13.48 -12.58
N TYR A 401 3.09 12.34 -13.21
CA TYR A 401 3.91 11.75 -14.28
C TYR A 401 2.99 11.22 -15.38
N GLY A 402 3.41 11.42 -16.65
CA GLY A 402 2.65 10.97 -17.82
C GLY A 402 1.76 12.05 -18.44
N ASP A 403 1.00 11.66 -19.45
CA ASP A 403 0.13 12.55 -20.19
C ASP A 403 -1.19 12.82 -19.48
N PRO A 404 -1.80 14.01 -19.70
CA PRO A 404 -3.13 14.31 -19.18
C PRO A 404 -4.18 13.30 -19.66
N VAL A 405 -5.05 12.87 -18.76
CA VAL A 405 -6.12 11.92 -19.08
C VAL A 405 -7.46 12.63 -19.16
N VAL A 406 -8.15 12.44 -20.30
CA VAL A 406 -9.39 13.13 -20.62
C VAL A 406 -10.59 12.20 -20.49
N TYR A 407 -11.61 12.68 -19.81
CA TYR A 407 -12.92 12.03 -19.63
C TYR A 407 -13.99 12.86 -20.32
N SER A 408 -14.99 12.19 -20.92
CA SER A 408 -16.19 12.85 -21.46
C SER A 408 -17.23 13.01 -20.36
N LEU A 409 -17.87 14.18 -20.31
CA LEU A 409 -19.00 14.45 -19.43
C LEU A 409 -20.29 14.41 -20.27
N ASN A 410 -21.10 13.36 -20.09
CA ASN A 410 -22.26 13.05 -20.88
C ASN A 410 -23.55 13.30 -20.11
N ALA A 411 -24.58 13.81 -20.77
CA ALA A 411 -25.88 14.02 -20.16
C ALA A 411 -26.55 12.68 -19.79
N SER A 412 -26.96 12.53 -18.53
CA SER A 412 -27.60 11.28 -18.06
C SER A 412 -29.02 11.07 -18.59
N ARG A 413 -29.68 12.13 -19.06
CA ARG A 413 -31.05 12.10 -19.57
C ARG A 413 -31.31 13.16 -20.61
N THR A 414 -32.38 12.99 -21.37
CA THR A 414 -32.88 13.99 -22.31
C THR A 414 -33.66 15.09 -21.56
N VAL A 415 -33.42 16.35 -21.96
CA VAL A 415 -34.21 17.52 -21.57
C VAL A 415 -34.75 18.18 -22.83
N SER A 416 -36.05 18.18 -23.01
CA SER A 416 -36.69 18.79 -24.15
C SER A 416 -36.77 20.31 -24.01
N LYS A 417 -36.76 21.02 -25.13
CA LYS A 417 -36.94 22.47 -25.20
C LYS A 417 -38.33 22.86 -24.78
N ARG A 418 -38.48 24.00 -24.13
CA ARG A 418 -39.77 24.64 -23.86
C ARG A 418 -40.40 25.01 -25.17
N GLU A 419 -41.65 24.69 -25.36
CA GLU A 419 -42.45 25.18 -26.47
C GLU A 419 -42.55 26.70 -26.42
N ASN A 420 -42.16 27.38 -27.50
CA ASN A 420 -41.96 28.85 -27.54
C ASN A 420 -43.27 29.66 -27.64
N ALA A 421 -44.43 29.04 -27.67
CA ALA A 421 -45.69 29.77 -27.57
C ALA A 421 -46.50 29.23 -26.38
N PRO A 422 -46.96 30.06 -25.44
CA PRO A 422 -48.05 29.63 -24.59
C PRO A 422 -49.21 29.26 -25.52
N LYS A 423 -49.68 28.00 -25.44
CA LYS A 423 -50.87 27.57 -26.16
C LYS A 423 -51.97 28.54 -25.83
N THR A 424 -52.62 29.07 -26.85
CA THR A 424 -53.83 29.89 -26.62
C THR A 424 -54.91 29.06 -25.90
N LEU A 425 -55.76 29.71 -25.18
CA LEU A 425 -56.89 29.03 -24.51
C LEU A 425 -57.71 28.17 -25.50
N GLU A 426 -57.79 28.60 -26.76
CA GLU A 426 -58.44 27.87 -27.85
C GLU A 426 -57.70 26.60 -28.26
N GLU A 427 -56.36 26.64 -28.32
CA GLU A 427 -55.51 25.45 -28.59
C GLU A 427 -55.61 24.45 -27.45
N ILE A 428 -55.59 24.91 -26.20
CA ILE A 428 -55.76 24.04 -25.02
C ILE A 428 -57.14 23.41 -25.03
N ILE A 429 -58.19 24.18 -25.37
CA ILE A 429 -59.56 23.67 -25.48
C ILE A 429 -59.69 22.68 -26.66
N ALA A 430 -59.04 22.95 -27.79
CA ALA A 430 -59.05 22.07 -28.95
C ALA A 430 -58.34 20.73 -28.66
N GLU A 431 -57.18 20.76 -28.01
CA GLU A 431 -56.48 19.55 -27.56
C GLU A 431 -57.27 18.74 -26.52
N THR A 432 -57.89 19.44 -25.55
CA THR A 432 -58.71 18.80 -24.54
C THR A 432 -59.97 18.18 -25.15
N LYS A 433 -60.48 18.73 -26.29
CA LYS A 433 -61.60 18.14 -27.05
C LYS A 433 -61.14 17.03 -28.00
N ALA A 434 -59.89 17.07 -28.50
CA ALA A 434 -59.33 16.04 -29.37
C ALA A 434 -58.87 14.80 -28.61
N ASP A 435 -58.52 14.96 -27.33
CA ASP A 435 -58.22 13.85 -26.43
C ASP A 435 -59.26 13.79 -25.29
N PRO A 436 -60.35 13.04 -25.51
CA PRO A 436 -61.40 12.90 -24.51
C PRO A 436 -60.93 12.17 -23.24
N ASN A 437 -59.70 11.73 -23.20
CA ASN A 437 -59.12 11.10 -22.04
C ASN A 437 -57.85 11.83 -21.61
N PRO A 438 -57.97 13.01 -20.91
CA PRO A 438 -56.82 13.84 -20.51
C PRO A 438 -55.86 13.17 -19.52
N PHE A 439 -56.17 11.97 -19.10
CA PHE A 439 -55.28 11.18 -18.29
C PHE A 439 -54.62 10.12 -19.18
N PRO A 440 -53.31 10.03 -19.21
CA PRO A 440 -52.65 8.92 -19.87
C PRO A 440 -53.23 7.61 -19.31
N PRO A 441 -53.48 6.59 -20.16
CA PRO A 441 -54.01 5.32 -19.68
C PRO A 441 -53.13 4.85 -18.53
N LEU A 442 -53.70 4.74 -17.34
CA LEU A 442 -53.01 4.24 -16.16
C LEU A 442 -52.32 2.94 -16.58
N SER A 443 -50.99 2.93 -16.57
CA SER A 443 -50.25 1.73 -16.90
C SER A 443 -50.80 0.59 -16.05
N PHE A 444 -50.88 -0.62 -16.62
CA PHE A 444 -51.40 -1.80 -15.92
C PHE A 444 -50.77 -1.95 -14.51
N ASN A 445 -49.51 -1.56 -14.36
CA ASN A 445 -48.84 -1.55 -13.08
C ASN A 445 -49.38 -0.52 -12.08
N LEU A 446 -49.80 0.68 -12.55
CA LEU A 446 -50.35 1.71 -11.68
C LEU A 446 -51.77 1.31 -11.23
N VAL A 447 -52.56 0.71 -12.14
CA VAL A 447 -53.89 0.15 -11.82
C VAL A 447 -53.74 -0.96 -10.78
N MET A 448 -52.74 -1.83 -10.91
CA MET A 448 -52.51 -2.90 -9.95
C MET A 448 -52.04 -2.37 -8.58
N VAL A 449 -51.27 -1.29 -8.52
CA VAL A 449 -50.81 -0.66 -7.25
C VAL A 449 -52.03 -0.12 -6.45
N PHE A 450 -53.06 0.41 -7.12
CA PHE A 450 -54.24 0.90 -6.44
C PHE A 450 -55.30 -0.18 -6.21
N LEU A 451 -55.47 -1.14 -7.13
CA LEU A 451 -56.47 -2.22 -7.00
C LEU A 451 -56.06 -3.30 -5.98
N THR A 452 -54.79 -3.64 -5.87
CA THR A 452 -54.34 -4.69 -4.95
C THR A 452 -54.63 -4.38 -3.48
N PRO A 453 -54.39 -3.17 -2.92
CA PRO A 453 -54.73 -2.89 -1.53
C PRO A 453 -56.26 -2.88 -1.31
N ILE A 454 -57.08 -2.46 -2.31
CA ILE A 454 -58.54 -2.49 -2.21
C ILE A 454 -59.07 -3.92 -2.18
N LEU A 455 -58.52 -4.79 -3.03
CA LEU A 455 -58.87 -6.21 -3.05
C LEU A 455 -58.44 -6.93 -1.78
N LEU A 456 -57.25 -6.61 -1.24
CA LEU A 456 -56.78 -7.15 0.02
C LEU A 456 -57.65 -6.70 1.20
N LEU A 457 -58.07 -5.43 1.21
CA LEU A 457 -58.97 -4.91 2.23
C LEU A 457 -60.34 -5.58 2.17
N ALA A 458 -60.89 -5.76 0.95
CA ALA A 458 -62.18 -6.47 0.74
C ALA A 458 -62.10 -7.94 1.17
N ALA A 459 -60.99 -8.62 0.85
CA ALA A 459 -60.72 -9.99 1.32
C ALA A 459 -60.60 -10.06 2.86
N PHE A 460 -59.90 -9.12 3.47
CA PHE A 460 -59.76 -9.04 4.92
C PHE A 460 -61.10 -8.81 5.61
N VAL A 461 -61.92 -7.89 5.09
CA VAL A 461 -63.26 -7.62 5.61
C VAL A 461 -64.15 -8.86 5.46
N SER A 462 -64.08 -9.56 4.32
CA SER A 462 -64.84 -10.80 4.08
C SER A 462 -64.46 -11.91 5.07
N VAL A 463 -63.18 -12.13 5.27
CA VAL A 463 -62.65 -13.10 6.25
C VAL A 463 -63.07 -12.72 7.68
N PHE A 464 -63.02 -11.44 8.03
CA PHE A 464 -63.48 -10.94 9.33
C PHE A 464 -64.97 -11.23 9.58
N PHE A 465 -65.83 -11.00 8.58
CA PHE A 465 -67.23 -11.33 8.69
C PHE A 465 -67.49 -12.83 8.76
N LEU A 466 -66.75 -13.66 8.02
CA LEU A 466 -66.83 -15.13 8.11
C LEU A 466 -66.43 -15.64 9.51
N ILE A 467 -65.35 -15.07 10.09
CA ILE A 467 -64.95 -15.43 11.45
C ILE A 467 -66.00 -15.02 12.48
N ARG A 468 -66.54 -13.79 12.35
CA ARG A 468 -67.63 -13.33 13.22
C ARG A 468 -68.89 -14.20 13.10
N ARG A 469 -69.23 -14.62 11.88
CA ARG A 469 -70.40 -15.51 11.63
C ARG A 469 -70.17 -16.90 12.26
N ARG A 470 -68.92 -17.44 12.17
CA ARG A 470 -68.56 -18.69 12.84
C ARG A 470 -68.57 -18.57 14.37
N GLN A 471 -68.16 -17.46 14.91
CA GLN A 471 -68.19 -17.22 16.36
C GLN A 471 -69.65 -17.07 16.87
N LYS A 472 -70.52 -16.42 16.11
CA LYS A 472 -71.97 -16.29 16.44
C LYS A 472 -72.65 -17.63 16.39
N SER A 473 -72.31 -18.51 15.44
CA SER A 473 -72.91 -19.88 15.36
C SER A 473 -72.39 -20.80 16.46
N ARG A 474 -71.23 -20.59 16.99
CA ARG A 474 -70.68 -21.34 18.14
C ARG A 474 -71.30 -20.90 19.47
N ARG A 475 -71.72 -19.63 19.64
CA ARG A 475 -72.40 -19.13 20.84
C ARG A 475 -73.85 -19.60 20.95
N MET A 476 -74.53 -20.09 19.89
CA MET A 476 -75.90 -20.62 19.90
C MET A 476 -75.98 -22.14 20.21
N LYS A 477 -74.83 -22.83 20.43
CA LYS A 477 -74.84 -24.28 20.66
C LYS A 477 -74.42 -24.68 22.10
N THR A 478 -74.45 -23.74 23.08
CA THR A 478 -74.27 -24.10 24.45
C THR A 478 -75.60 -24.21 25.19
N PRO A 479 -75.99 -25.38 25.75
CA PRO A 479 -77.25 -25.53 26.48
C PRO A 479 -77.14 -24.81 27.82
N ARG A 480 -78.20 -24.18 28.27
CA ARG A 480 -78.40 -23.61 29.61
C ARG A 480 -78.44 -24.74 30.65
N PRO A 481 -77.68 -24.68 31.79
CA PRO A 481 -77.85 -25.64 32.85
C PRO A 481 -79.15 -25.38 33.65
N GLY A 482 -79.88 -26.45 33.86
CA GLY A 482 -81.20 -26.42 34.55
C GLY A 482 -80.96 -26.11 36.05
N ARG A 483 -81.93 -25.33 36.61
CA ARG A 483 -82.11 -25.11 38.04
C ARG A 483 -82.64 -26.42 38.69
N ARG A 484 -81.88 -26.95 39.62
CA ARG A 484 -82.42 -27.95 40.58
C ARG A 484 -82.98 -27.22 41.81
N TYR A 485 -84.28 -27.43 42.04
CA TYR A 485 -84.89 -27.16 43.36
C TYR A 485 -84.54 -28.29 44.32
N VAL A 486 -84.13 -27.93 45.54
CA VAL A 486 -84.08 -28.86 46.69
C VAL A 486 -85.10 -28.42 47.71
N LYS A 487 -85.80 -29.40 48.13
CA LYS A 487 -86.59 -29.32 49.38
C LYS A 487 -85.72 -29.29 50.62
#